data_5ce87512489fa5a9dce595769c28d377
#
_entry.id   5ce87512489fa5a9dce595769c28d377
#
_cell.length_a   1.000
_cell.length_b   1.000
_cell.length_c   1.000
_cell.angle_alpha   90.00
_cell.angle_beta   90.00
_cell.angle_gamma   90.00
#
_symmetry.space_group_name_H-M   'P 1'
#
loop_
_entity.id
_entity.type
_entity.pdbx_description
1 polymer ?
#
loop_
_entity_poly.entity_id
_entity_poly.type
_entity_poly.pdbx_seq_one_letter_code
_entity_poly.pdbx_strand_id
1 'polypeptide(L)'
;LWFKEGKVSVLLNQATFSEWLGGGTNNFNGIVNLDYKIQRTQEAWDWTTILDASLGFTKGESSAFYKKTVDHLELNSVLARVGDRPWGFSTSFNLKSQWIAGYVFSEGDSGQEISTQTTSFFSPLYARIGVGYTYKKSRSFSLQVEPLAGRLIHVAERFTRDLADGETYFGVGPNQQARWELGFSIAAQGKWPLLPNVILVNKLNLISNYLEDFKNFDFDYTLGIDMKVNNYLAAQFEIQLVYDDNALAKIQTRQVFGVSIGFSF
;
A
#
# COMPACT_ATOMS: atom_id res chain seq x y z
N LEU A 1 28.58 7.16 -2.00
CA LEU A 1 27.88 7.92 -0.93
C LEU A 1 26.52 7.30 -0.63
N TRP A 2 26.07 7.38 0.62
CA TRP A 2 24.73 7.02 1.04
C TRP A 2 23.87 8.27 1.05
N PHE A 3 22.69 8.19 0.45
CA PHE A 3 21.62 9.17 0.58
C PHE A 3 20.53 8.57 1.46
N LYS A 4 20.05 9.33 2.42
CA LYS A 4 18.96 8.93 3.33
C LYS A 4 17.97 10.07 3.41
N GLU A 5 16.70 9.75 3.37
CA GLU A 5 15.60 10.70 3.49
C GLU A 5 14.46 10.03 4.25
N GLY A 6 13.95 10.70 5.26
CA GLY A 6 12.83 10.20 6.03
C GLY A 6 11.75 11.27 6.20
N LYS A 7 10.48 10.83 6.28
CA LYS A 7 9.34 11.68 6.60
C LYS A 7 8.42 10.91 7.54
N VAL A 8 8.08 11.54 8.66
CA VAL A 8 7.00 11.09 9.54
C VAL A 8 5.90 12.12 9.49
N SER A 9 4.66 11.72 9.35
CA SER A 9 3.52 12.61 9.37
C SER A 9 2.32 12.00 10.09
N VAL A 10 1.52 12.87 10.71
CA VAL A 10 0.24 12.53 11.31
C VAL A 10 -0.84 13.31 10.57
N LEU A 11 -1.77 12.59 9.97
CA LEU A 11 -2.94 13.15 9.31
C LEU A 11 -4.13 13.01 10.26
N LEU A 12 -4.82 14.11 10.50
CA LEU A 12 -5.95 14.20 11.41
C LEU A 12 -7.17 14.73 10.68
N ASN A 13 -8.31 14.11 10.97
CA ASN A 13 -9.62 14.57 10.56
C ASN A 13 -10.59 14.37 11.73
N GLN A 14 -11.32 15.43 12.09
CA GLN A 14 -12.29 15.39 13.18
C GLN A 14 -13.54 16.17 12.80
N ALA A 15 -14.71 15.61 13.13
CA ALA A 15 -15.98 16.34 13.17
C ALA A 15 -16.57 16.25 14.57
N THR A 16 -16.96 17.39 15.12
CA THR A 16 -17.56 17.48 16.45
C THR A 16 -18.80 18.36 16.38
N PHE A 17 -19.89 17.85 16.92
CA PHE A 17 -21.20 18.52 16.97
C PHE A 17 -21.64 18.62 18.42
N SER A 18 -22.10 19.79 18.83
CA SER A 18 -22.71 20.03 20.13
C SER A 18 -23.96 20.87 19.93
N GLU A 19 -25.11 20.38 20.38
CA GLU A 19 -26.43 21.05 20.24
C GLU A 19 -26.76 21.47 18.80
N TRP A 20 -26.25 20.72 17.81
CA TRP A 20 -26.40 21.02 16.39
C TRP A 20 -27.71 20.44 15.84
N LEU A 21 -28.69 21.30 15.54
CA LEU A 21 -30.03 20.90 15.07
C LEU A 21 -30.04 20.28 13.68
N GLY A 22 -29.01 20.53 12.85
CA GLY A 22 -28.91 20.01 11.49
C GLY A 22 -28.54 18.53 11.39
N GLY A 23 -28.39 17.82 12.53
CA GLY A 23 -27.89 16.44 12.58
C GLY A 23 -26.38 16.32 12.35
N GLY A 24 -25.81 15.21 12.71
CA GLY A 24 -24.38 14.91 12.60
C GLY A 24 -23.95 13.92 13.67
N THR A 25 -22.82 13.22 13.45
CA THR A 25 -22.21 12.33 14.44
C THR A 25 -20.77 12.72 14.67
N ASN A 26 -20.36 12.79 15.93
CA ASN A 26 -18.97 13.02 16.29
C ASN A 26 -18.09 11.88 15.77
N ASN A 27 -17.01 12.23 15.12
CA ASN A 27 -16.02 11.26 14.67
C ASN A 27 -14.60 11.82 14.74
N PHE A 28 -13.66 10.93 14.89
CA PHE A 28 -12.24 11.22 14.86
C PHE A 28 -11.55 10.18 13.97
N ASN A 29 -10.66 10.63 13.09
CA ASN A 29 -9.81 9.79 12.28
C ASN A 29 -8.37 10.31 12.36
N GLY A 30 -7.45 9.40 12.67
CA GLY A 30 -6.03 9.68 12.72
C GLY A 30 -5.24 8.63 11.94
N ILE A 31 -4.26 9.08 11.13
CA ILE A 31 -3.35 8.24 10.37
C ILE A 31 -1.93 8.70 10.65
N VAL A 32 -1.06 7.78 11.04
CA VAL A 32 0.40 7.99 11.13
C VAL A 32 1.05 7.38 9.90
N ASN A 33 1.91 8.13 9.23
CA ASN A 33 2.67 7.67 8.07
C ASN A 33 4.17 7.82 8.35
N LEU A 34 4.94 6.84 7.88
CA LEU A 34 6.39 6.82 7.83
C LEU A 34 6.84 6.46 6.42
N ASP A 35 7.56 7.36 5.79
CA ASP A 35 8.29 7.13 4.54
C ASP A 35 9.78 7.19 4.84
N TYR A 36 10.54 6.17 4.47
CA TYR A 36 11.98 6.17 4.64
C TYR A 36 12.68 5.61 3.42
N LYS A 37 13.60 6.39 2.86
CA LYS A 37 14.37 6.03 1.68
C LYS A 37 15.86 5.98 1.99
N ILE A 38 16.50 4.89 1.60
CA ILE A 38 17.95 4.74 1.58
C ILE A 38 18.37 4.50 0.14
N GLN A 39 19.38 5.23 -0.34
CA GLN A 39 19.94 5.04 -1.67
C GLN A 39 21.47 5.03 -1.61
N ARG A 40 22.07 4.11 -2.34
CA ARG A 40 23.52 4.04 -2.54
C ARG A 40 23.81 3.90 -4.03
N THR A 41 24.55 4.86 -4.55
CA THR A 41 25.10 4.76 -5.91
C THR A 41 26.61 4.48 -5.80
N GLN A 42 27.07 3.43 -6.44
CA GLN A 42 28.47 3.04 -6.49
C GLN A 42 28.80 2.51 -7.88
N GLU A 43 29.75 3.17 -8.56
CA GLU A 43 30.13 2.86 -9.94
C GLU A 43 28.90 2.81 -10.87
N ALA A 44 28.64 1.65 -11.48
CA ALA A 44 27.54 1.43 -12.40
C ALA A 44 26.26 0.92 -11.71
N TRP A 45 26.18 0.91 -10.38
CA TRP A 45 25.03 0.36 -9.65
C TRP A 45 24.36 1.40 -8.77
N ASP A 46 23.05 1.40 -8.78
CA ASP A 46 22.18 2.18 -7.90
C ASP A 46 21.29 1.24 -7.11
N TRP A 47 21.47 1.23 -5.80
CA TRP A 47 20.62 0.48 -4.88
C TRP A 47 19.72 1.45 -4.12
N THR A 48 18.42 1.30 -4.29
CA THR A 48 17.41 2.12 -3.61
C THR A 48 16.48 1.21 -2.81
N THR A 49 16.31 1.50 -1.53
CA THR A 49 15.34 0.84 -0.66
C THR A 49 14.41 1.89 -0.08
N ILE A 50 13.11 1.63 -0.14
CA ILE A 50 12.04 2.47 0.38
C ILE A 50 11.22 1.63 1.36
N LEU A 51 11.03 2.14 2.55
CA LEU A 51 10.08 1.64 3.54
C LEU A 51 8.93 2.65 3.60
N ASP A 52 7.72 2.16 3.36
CA ASP A 52 6.47 2.90 3.42
C ASP A 52 5.55 2.23 4.43
N ALA A 53 5.11 2.96 5.44
CA ALA A 53 4.33 2.38 6.53
C ALA A 53 3.26 3.37 6.99
N SER A 54 2.04 2.87 7.14
CA SER A 54 0.90 3.67 7.57
C SER A 54 0.00 2.90 8.51
N LEU A 55 -0.47 3.55 9.57
CA LEU A 55 -1.44 2.99 10.50
C LEU A 55 -2.48 4.05 10.85
N GLY A 56 -3.75 3.71 10.67
CA GLY A 56 -4.83 4.65 10.92
C GLY A 56 -6.04 4.01 11.58
N PHE A 57 -6.72 4.82 12.40
CA PHE A 57 -7.92 4.44 13.11
C PHE A 57 -8.97 5.53 13.02
N THR A 58 -10.23 5.10 13.02
CA THR A 58 -11.38 5.98 13.21
C THR A 58 -12.21 5.53 14.40
N LYS A 59 -12.86 6.49 15.06
CA LYS A 59 -13.83 6.26 16.12
C LYS A 59 -15.03 7.15 15.87
N GLY A 60 -16.19 6.55 15.68
CA GLY A 60 -17.49 7.22 15.69
C GLY A 60 -18.08 7.23 17.11
N GLU A 61 -18.95 8.17 17.40
CA GLU A 61 -19.60 8.32 18.72
C GLU A 61 -20.42 7.08 19.11
N SER A 62 -21.14 6.50 18.15
CA SER A 62 -21.98 5.31 18.34
C SER A 62 -21.25 3.99 18.21
N SER A 63 -19.97 3.99 17.81
CA SER A 63 -19.21 2.76 17.63
C SER A 63 -18.58 2.28 18.93
N ALA A 64 -18.77 1.01 19.27
CA ALA A 64 -18.12 0.38 20.42
C ALA A 64 -16.59 0.25 20.23
N PHE A 65 -16.12 0.17 18.98
CA PHE A 65 -14.75 -0.15 18.63
C PHE A 65 -14.02 1.00 17.91
N TYR A 66 -12.69 1.04 18.06
CA TYR A 66 -11.83 1.73 17.12
C TYR A 66 -11.74 0.89 15.84
N LYS A 67 -12.07 1.48 14.70
CA LYS A 67 -12.04 0.80 13.41
C LYS A 67 -10.77 1.18 12.67
N LYS A 68 -10.05 0.20 12.19
CA LYS A 68 -8.84 0.38 11.38
C LYS A 68 -9.23 0.96 10.01
N THR A 69 -8.62 2.07 9.62
CA THR A 69 -8.86 2.74 8.33
C THR A 69 -7.72 2.55 7.34
N VAL A 70 -6.50 2.48 7.86
CA VAL A 70 -5.28 2.23 7.08
C VAL A 70 -4.40 1.29 7.89
N ASP A 71 -3.81 0.33 7.21
CA ASP A 71 -2.78 -0.55 7.77
C ASP A 71 -1.92 -1.04 6.61
N HIS A 72 -0.78 -0.43 6.44
CA HIS A 72 0.12 -0.66 5.32
C HIS A 72 1.55 -0.75 5.82
N LEU A 73 2.24 -1.77 5.36
CA LEU A 73 3.68 -1.96 5.54
C LEU A 73 4.25 -2.44 4.22
N GLU A 74 5.10 -1.64 3.60
CA GLU A 74 5.73 -2.01 2.35
C GLU A 74 7.22 -1.69 2.38
N LEU A 75 8.03 -2.69 2.07
CA LEU A 75 9.46 -2.56 1.81
C LEU A 75 9.72 -2.83 0.34
N ASN A 76 10.26 -1.86 -0.37
CA ASN A 76 10.62 -1.99 -1.78
C ASN A 76 12.11 -1.72 -1.95
N SER A 77 12.85 -2.69 -2.48
CA SER A 77 14.29 -2.61 -2.70
C SER A 77 14.63 -2.93 -4.14
N VAL A 78 15.31 -2.02 -4.82
CA VAL A 78 15.68 -2.15 -6.24
C VAL A 78 17.19 -1.94 -6.37
N LEU A 79 17.85 -2.91 -6.98
CA LEU A 79 19.24 -2.81 -7.43
C LEU A 79 19.22 -2.70 -8.96
N ALA A 80 19.66 -1.57 -9.49
CA ALA A 80 19.65 -1.30 -10.92
C ALA A 80 21.06 -0.92 -11.40
N ARG A 81 21.42 -1.38 -12.61
CA ARG A 81 22.60 -0.91 -13.29
C ARG A 81 22.32 0.47 -13.88
N VAL A 82 23.13 1.44 -13.53
CA VAL A 82 23.06 2.81 -14.06
C VAL A 82 24.17 3.01 -15.09
N GLY A 83 23.88 3.79 -16.12
CA GLY A 83 24.84 4.11 -17.20
C GLY A 83 24.33 5.30 -18.01
N ASP A 84 24.94 5.55 -19.16
CA ASP A 84 24.56 6.66 -20.04
C ASP A 84 23.17 6.47 -20.69
N ARG A 85 22.67 5.23 -20.68
CA ARG A 85 21.35 4.91 -21.22
C ARG A 85 20.28 4.99 -20.11
N PRO A 86 19.05 5.43 -20.44
CA PRO A 86 17.98 5.51 -19.46
C PRO A 86 17.48 4.14 -18.95
N TRP A 87 17.75 3.06 -19.68
CA TRP A 87 17.43 1.68 -19.32
C TRP A 87 18.63 0.97 -18.73
N GLY A 88 18.45 0.34 -17.56
CA GLY A 88 19.43 -0.52 -16.93
C GLY A 88 18.83 -1.84 -16.50
N PHE A 89 19.64 -2.91 -16.54
CA PHE A 89 19.26 -4.18 -15.92
C PHE A 89 19.01 -3.99 -14.42
N SER A 90 17.99 -4.64 -13.89
CA SER A 90 17.63 -4.50 -12.48
C SER A 90 17.06 -5.79 -11.89
N THR A 91 17.19 -5.89 -10.57
CA THR A 91 16.46 -6.84 -9.75
C THR A 91 15.76 -6.09 -8.63
N SER A 92 14.58 -6.57 -8.23
CA SER A 92 13.82 -6.00 -7.13
C SER A 92 13.43 -7.05 -6.10
N PHE A 93 13.21 -6.57 -4.90
CA PHE A 93 12.51 -7.26 -3.83
C PHE A 93 11.43 -6.33 -3.29
N ASN A 94 10.19 -6.81 -3.22
CA ASN A 94 9.07 -6.11 -2.62
C ASN A 94 8.43 -7.00 -1.55
N LEU A 95 8.15 -6.44 -0.40
CA LEU A 95 7.42 -7.08 0.68
C LEU A 95 6.29 -6.15 1.09
N LYS A 96 5.03 -6.62 1.01
CA LYS A 96 3.84 -5.87 1.38
C LYS A 96 3.03 -6.66 2.39
N SER A 97 2.60 -6.02 3.47
CA SER A 97 1.78 -6.63 4.51
C SER A 97 1.08 -5.57 5.35
N GLN A 98 0.64 -5.96 6.52
CA GLN A 98 -0.01 -5.12 7.54
C GLN A 98 0.58 -5.37 8.92
N TRP A 99 0.37 -4.40 9.83
CA TRP A 99 0.95 -4.40 11.17
C TRP A 99 0.09 -5.12 12.20
N ILE A 100 -1.22 -4.96 12.11
CA ILE A 100 -2.15 -5.38 13.15
C ILE A 100 -3.31 -6.19 12.59
N ALA A 101 -4.07 -6.82 13.47
CA ALA A 101 -5.29 -7.53 13.11
C ALA A 101 -6.31 -6.58 12.45
N GLY A 102 -6.96 -7.07 11.41
CA GLY A 102 -8.10 -6.41 10.77
C GLY A 102 -9.39 -7.11 11.12
N TYR A 103 -10.48 -6.33 11.20
CA TYR A 103 -11.80 -6.82 11.56
C TYR A 103 -12.86 -6.27 10.62
N VAL A 104 -13.84 -7.11 10.31
CA VAL A 104 -15.12 -6.69 9.73
C VAL A 104 -16.12 -6.56 10.86
N PHE A 105 -16.93 -5.51 10.82
CA PHE A 105 -17.95 -5.23 11.83
C PHE A 105 -19.32 -5.46 11.22
N SER A 106 -20.18 -6.17 11.96
CA SER A 106 -21.57 -6.45 11.59
C SER A 106 -22.49 -6.21 12.79
N GLU A 107 -23.76 -6.02 12.53
CA GLU A 107 -24.78 -5.95 13.58
C GLU A 107 -25.23 -7.37 13.94
N GLY A 108 -25.21 -7.71 15.21
CA GLY A 108 -25.70 -8.97 15.74
C GLY A 108 -27.21 -8.97 15.96
N ASP A 109 -27.78 -10.15 16.24
CA ASP A 109 -29.23 -10.36 16.39
C ASP A 109 -29.93 -9.47 17.46
N SER A 110 -29.17 -8.99 18.43
CA SER A 110 -29.63 -8.08 19.50
C SER A 110 -29.26 -6.62 19.28
N GLY A 111 -28.82 -6.24 18.05
CA GLY A 111 -28.42 -4.87 17.71
C GLY A 111 -27.02 -4.45 18.22
N GLN A 112 -26.28 -5.38 18.86
CA GLN A 112 -24.89 -5.08 19.24
C GLN A 112 -23.93 -5.19 18.05
N GLU A 113 -22.89 -4.36 18.06
CA GLU A 113 -21.84 -4.45 17.07
C GLU A 113 -20.94 -5.67 17.36
N ILE A 114 -20.80 -6.58 16.38
CA ILE A 114 -19.94 -7.77 16.43
C ILE A 114 -18.73 -7.53 15.53
N SER A 115 -17.55 -7.98 15.97
CA SER A 115 -16.31 -7.91 15.19
C SER A 115 -15.81 -9.30 14.83
N THR A 116 -15.56 -9.55 13.55
CA THR A 116 -14.96 -10.79 13.05
C THR A 116 -13.58 -10.49 12.49
N GLN A 117 -12.55 -11.17 13.00
CA GLN A 117 -11.20 -10.98 12.54
C GLN A 117 -11.02 -11.56 11.14
N THR A 118 -10.53 -10.75 10.20
CA THR A 118 -10.27 -11.14 8.81
C THR A 118 -8.78 -11.16 8.47
N THR A 119 -7.95 -10.41 9.15
CA THR A 119 -6.51 -10.36 8.87
C THR A 119 -5.68 -10.28 10.14
N SER A 120 -4.37 -10.47 10.05
CA SER A 120 -3.46 -10.33 11.19
C SER A 120 -2.07 -9.86 10.75
N PHE A 121 -1.16 -9.67 11.69
CA PHE A 121 0.24 -9.38 11.39
C PHE A 121 0.80 -10.41 10.40
N PHE A 122 1.39 -9.94 9.30
CA PHE A 122 1.89 -10.74 8.19
C PHE A 122 0.89 -11.74 7.59
N SER A 123 -0.40 -11.44 7.66
CA SER A 123 -1.45 -12.27 7.07
C SER A 123 -2.61 -11.40 6.53
N PRO A 124 -2.65 -11.15 5.19
CA PRO A 124 -1.72 -11.65 4.18
C PRO A 124 -0.34 -10.97 4.18
N LEU A 125 0.68 -11.71 3.77
CA LEU A 125 1.99 -11.22 3.39
C LEU A 125 2.22 -11.51 1.91
N TYR A 126 2.62 -10.51 1.15
CA TYR A 126 3.05 -10.64 -0.24
C TYR A 126 4.55 -10.36 -0.30
N ALA A 127 5.34 -11.34 -0.72
CA ALA A 127 6.77 -11.17 -0.98
C ALA A 127 7.05 -11.44 -2.45
N ARG A 128 7.67 -10.50 -3.14
CA ARG A 128 7.98 -10.60 -4.58
C ARG A 128 9.47 -10.36 -4.82
N ILE A 129 10.03 -11.15 -5.69
CA ILE A 129 11.36 -10.92 -6.27
C ILE A 129 11.22 -10.89 -7.79
N GLY A 130 11.85 -9.91 -8.43
CA GLY A 130 11.76 -9.73 -9.88
C GLY A 130 13.12 -9.44 -10.51
N VAL A 131 13.25 -9.85 -11.77
CA VAL A 131 14.42 -9.58 -12.62
C VAL A 131 13.95 -8.98 -13.93
N GLY A 132 14.58 -7.89 -14.33
CA GLY A 132 14.18 -7.19 -15.55
C GLY A 132 14.98 -5.91 -15.79
N TYR A 133 14.28 -4.86 -16.16
CA TYR A 133 14.89 -3.59 -16.55
C TYR A 133 14.18 -2.42 -15.89
N THR A 134 14.95 -1.45 -15.45
CA THR A 134 14.44 -0.17 -14.92
C THR A 134 14.78 0.95 -15.89
N TYR A 135 13.76 1.74 -16.25
CA TYR A 135 13.90 3.01 -16.95
C TYR A 135 13.91 4.15 -15.94
N LYS A 136 14.98 4.93 -15.94
CA LYS A 136 15.17 6.06 -15.05
C LYS A 136 15.87 7.20 -15.79
N LYS A 137 15.08 8.07 -16.41
CA LYS A 137 15.59 9.24 -17.13
C LYS A 137 15.67 10.49 -16.26
N SER A 138 14.82 10.57 -15.22
CA SER A 138 14.75 11.72 -14.32
C SER A 138 14.50 11.25 -12.88
N ARG A 139 14.63 12.17 -11.93
CA ARG A 139 14.23 11.91 -10.53
C ARG A 139 12.71 11.88 -10.36
N SER A 140 11.96 12.35 -11.36
CA SER A 140 10.51 12.50 -11.28
C SER A 140 9.75 11.28 -11.79
N PHE A 141 10.40 10.37 -12.54
CA PHE A 141 9.73 9.21 -13.13
C PHE A 141 10.66 8.00 -13.16
N SER A 142 10.13 6.85 -12.77
CA SER A 142 10.75 5.55 -12.97
C SER A 142 9.73 4.53 -13.44
N LEU A 143 10.17 3.63 -14.32
CA LEU A 143 9.40 2.50 -14.81
C LEU A 143 10.26 1.25 -14.67
N GLN A 144 9.73 0.23 -14.04
CA GLN A 144 10.35 -1.09 -13.88
C GLN A 144 9.52 -2.12 -14.62
N VAL A 145 10.16 -2.93 -15.45
CA VAL A 145 9.53 -4.02 -16.21
C VAL A 145 10.28 -5.30 -15.89
N GLU A 146 9.59 -6.26 -15.30
CA GLU A 146 10.13 -7.52 -14.83
C GLU A 146 9.45 -8.69 -15.56
N PRO A 147 10.02 -9.17 -16.67
CA PRO A 147 9.50 -10.32 -17.39
C PRO A 147 9.51 -11.61 -16.57
N LEU A 148 10.31 -11.65 -15.52
CA LEU A 148 10.39 -12.78 -14.59
C LEU A 148 10.25 -12.25 -13.16
N ALA A 149 9.09 -12.49 -12.55
CA ALA A 149 8.78 -12.14 -11.18
C ALA A 149 8.17 -13.34 -10.44
N GLY A 150 8.75 -13.72 -9.31
CA GLY A 150 8.18 -14.69 -8.39
C GLY A 150 7.46 -13.97 -7.26
N ARG A 151 6.22 -14.38 -6.93
CA ARG A 151 5.43 -13.86 -5.80
C ARG A 151 5.08 -14.99 -4.85
N LEU A 152 5.32 -14.80 -3.56
CA LEU A 152 4.83 -15.62 -2.48
C LEU A 152 3.70 -14.87 -1.78
N ILE A 153 2.56 -15.52 -1.62
CA ILE A 153 1.45 -15.06 -0.79
C ILE A 153 1.39 -15.96 0.43
N HIS A 154 1.46 -15.38 1.62
CA HIS A 154 1.34 -16.12 2.88
C HIS A 154 0.11 -15.66 3.66
N VAL A 155 -0.64 -16.63 4.18
CA VAL A 155 -1.83 -16.44 5.02
C VAL A 155 -1.73 -17.38 6.22
N ALA A 156 -2.02 -16.88 7.41
CA ALA A 156 -2.03 -17.70 8.62
C ALA A 156 -3.09 -18.81 8.54
N GLU A 157 -2.74 -20.02 8.93
CA GLU A 157 -3.56 -21.25 8.85
C GLU A 157 -4.98 -21.08 9.41
N ARG A 158 -5.14 -20.29 10.46
CA ARG A 158 -6.47 -20.02 11.05
C ARG A 158 -7.51 -19.42 10.11
N PHE A 159 -7.06 -18.81 8.98
CA PHE A 159 -7.95 -18.22 7.97
C PHE A 159 -8.20 -19.19 6.80
N THR A 160 -7.45 -20.28 6.72
CA THR A 160 -7.58 -21.27 5.63
C THR A 160 -8.04 -22.64 6.10
N ARG A 161 -8.03 -22.89 7.43
CA ARG A 161 -8.38 -24.20 8.02
C ARG A 161 -9.81 -24.64 7.74
N ASP A 162 -10.76 -23.71 7.81
CA ASP A 162 -12.19 -24.02 7.72
C ASP A 162 -12.78 -23.66 6.35
N LEU A 163 -11.94 -23.46 5.33
CA LEU A 163 -12.38 -23.23 3.97
C LEU A 163 -12.89 -24.54 3.36
N ALA A 164 -13.97 -24.44 2.59
CA ALA A 164 -14.48 -25.55 1.80
C ALA A 164 -13.56 -25.85 0.60
N ASP A 165 -13.68 -27.06 0.05
CA ASP A 165 -12.92 -27.44 -1.15
C ASP A 165 -13.24 -26.50 -2.31
N GLY A 166 -12.19 -25.92 -2.89
CA GLY A 166 -12.29 -24.95 -3.99
C GLY A 166 -12.40 -23.48 -3.55
N GLU A 167 -12.60 -23.21 -2.27
CA GLU A 167 -12.51 -21.84 -1.73
C GLU A 167 -11.06 -21.43 -1.50
N THR A 168 -10.79 -20.13 -1.56
CA THR A 168 -9.47 -19.57 -1.27
C THR A 168 -9.59 -18.33 -0.40
N TYR A 169 -8.53 -18.05 0.39
CA TYR A 169 -8.40 -16.84 1.15
C TYR A 169 -7.12 -16.10 0.70
N PHE A 170 -7.28 -14.95 0.04
CA PHE A 170 -6.18 -14.28 -0.69
C PHE A 170 -5.44 -15.23 -1.65
N GLY A 171 -6.19 -16.11 -2.34
CA GLY A 171 -5.65 -17.09 -3.27
C GLY A 171 -5.02 -18.33 -2.63
N VAL A 172 -4.92 -18.41 -1.29
CA VAL A 172 -4.39 -19.59 -0.58
C VAL A 172 -5.53 -20.56 -0.29
N GLY A 173 -5.35 -21.82 -0.70
CA GLY A 173 -6.37 -22.88 -0.58
C GLY A 173 -6.54 -23.45 0.83
N PRO A 174 -7.53 -24.35 1.02
CA PRO A 174 -7.85 -24.97 2.31
C PRO A 174 -6.64 -25.67 2.92
N ASN A 175 -6.43 -25.46 4.23
CA ASN A 175 -5.32 -26.02 5.02
C ASN A 175 -3.90 -25.69 4.50
N GLN A 176 -3.78 -24.72 3.61
CA GLN A 176 -2.51 -24.20 3.12
C GLN A 176 -2.18 -22.87 3.81
N GLN A 177 -0.90 -22.52 3.83
CA GLN A 177 -0.43 -21.26 4.39
C GLN A 177 0.29 -20.40 3.35
N ALA A 178 0.57 -20.95 2.18
CA ALA A 178 1.31 -20.24 1.15
C ALA A 178 0.86 -20.63 -0.25
N ARG A 179 0.95 -19.66 -1.15
CA ARG A 179 0.79 -19.83 -2.60
C ARG A 179 1.97 -19.19 -3.30
N TRP A 180 2.48 -19.86 -4.32
CA TRP A 180 3.55 -19.35 -5.18
C TRP A 180 3.02 -19.04 -6.56
N GLU A 181 3.47 -17.92 -7.09
CA GLU A 181 3.17 -17.47 -8.43
C GLU A 181 4.46 -17.12 -9.15
N LEU A 182 4.45 -17.30 -10.47
CA LEU A 182 5.52 -16.89 -11.36
C LEU A 182 4.89 -16.10 -12.50
N GLY A 183 5.41 -14.92 -12.77
CA GLY A 183 4.75 -14.07 -13.73
C GLY A 183 5.58 -12.88 -14.19
N PHE A 184 4.86 -11.90 -14.66
CA PHE A 184 5.34 -10.64 -15.18
C PHE A 184 4.90 -9.51 -14.25
N SER A 185 5.76 -8.51 -14.07
CA SER A 185 5.44 -7.35 -13.26
C SER A 185 5.86 -6.05 -13.94
N ILE A 186 5.02 -5.03 -13.78
CA ILE A 186 5.34 -3.63 -14.09
C ILE A 186 5.14 -2.81 -12.82
N ALA A 187 6.13 -1.97 -12.49
CA ALA A 187 5.99 -0.94 -11.48
C ALA A 187 6.36 0.42 -12.09
N ALA A 188 5.47 1.39 -12.00
CA ALA A 188 5.71 2.76 -12.46
C ALA A 188 5.42 3.74 -11.33
N GLN A 189 6.28 4.72 -11.17
CA GLN A 189 6.03 5.82 -10.24
C GLN A 189 6.49 7.15 -10.83
N GLY A 190 5.72 8.19 -10.53
CA GLY A 190 6.00 9.53 -10.98
C GLY A 190 5.61 10.58 -9.96
N LYS A 191 6.42 11.66 -9.89
CA LYS A 191 6.16 12.84 -9.05
C LYS A 191 6.34 14.08 -9.92
N TRP A 192 5.27 14.84 -10.10
CA TRP A 192 5.28 16.03 -10.95
C TRP A 192 4.79 17.25 -10.18
N PRO A 193 5.57 18.35 -10.14
CA PRO A 193 5.08 19.61 -9.61
C PRO A 193 3.99 20.17 -10.53
N LEU A 194 2.79 20.31 -10.00
CA LEU A 194 1.67 20.99 -10.69
C LEU A 194 1.72 22.50 -10.44
N LEU A 195 2.07 22.89 -9.22
CA LEU A 195 2.28 24.26 -8.76
C LEU A 195 3.49 24.29 -7.81
N PRO A 196 4.04 25.44 -7.44
CA PRO A 196 5.21 25.53 -6.55
C PRO A 196 5.09 24.73 -5.25
N ASN A 197 3.86 24.62 -4.73
CA ASN A 197 3.57 23.91 -3.47
C ASN A 197 2.66 22.70 -3.65
N VAL A 198 2.40 22.26 -4.89
CA VAL A 198 1.49 21.13 -5.20
C VAL A 198 2.21 20.09 -6.04
N ILE A 199 2.30 18.88 -5.52
CA ILE A 199 2.95 17.75 -6.19
C ILE A 199 1.90 16.68 -6.47
N LEU A 200 1.83 16.26 -7.74
CA LEU A 200 1.09 15.08 -8.17
C LEU A 200 1.98 13.86 -8.02
N VAL A 201 1.48 12.85 -7.34
CA VAL A 201 2.13 11.55 -7.15
C VAL A 201 1.31 10.48 -7.84
N ASN A 202 1.94 9.65 -8.66
CA ASN A 202 1.34 8.46 -9.24
C ASN A 202 2.19 7.25 -8.94
N LYS A 203 1.55 6.16 -8.53
CA LYS A 203 2.17 4.85 -8.36
C LYS A 203 1.27 3.82 -9.04
N LEU A 204 1.85 2.92 -9.83
CA LEU A 204 1.15 1.82 -10.48
C LEU A 204 1.98 0.55 -10.30
N ASN A 205 1.36 -0.50 -9.82
CA ASN A 205 1.89 -1.85 -9.82
C ASN A 205 0.92 -2.75 -10.59
N LEU A 206 1.46 -3.52 -11.53
CA LEU A 206 0.74 -4.55 -12.29
C LEU A 206 1.47 -5.87 -12.11
N ILE A 207 0.73 -6.94 -11.91
CA ILE A 207 1.26 -8.29 -11.82
C ILE A 207 0.34 -9.22 -12.62
N SER A 208 0.93 -10.14 -13.38
CA SER A 208 0.22 -11.21 -14.08
C SER A 208 0.87 -12.54 -13.75
N ASN A 209 0.08 -13.60 -13.56
CA ASN A 209 0.55 -14.92 -13.20
C ASN A 209 0.59 -15.83 -14.47
N TYR A 210 1.78 -16.28 -14.85
CA TYR A 210 1.96 -17.20 -16.00
C TYR A 210 1.41 -18.61 -15.76
N LEU A 211 1.28 -19.01 -14.48
CA LEU A 211 0.87 -20.36 -14.11
C LEU A 211 -0.66 -20.56 -14.13
N GLU A 212 -1.42 -19.47 -14.24
CA GLU A 212 -2.88 -19.51 -14.30
C GLU A 212 -3.39 -18.80 -15.57
N ASP A 213 -3.95 -17.60 -15.43
CA ASP A 213 -4.41 -16.80 -16.57
C ASP A 213 -3.53 -15.55 -16.71
N PHE A 214 -2.54 -15.62 -17.62
CA PHE A 214 -1.61 -14.51 -17.84
C PHE A 214 -2.29 -13.24 -18.39
N LYS A 215 -3.53 -13.33 -18.85
CA LYS A 215 -4.33 -12.18 -19.33
C LYS A 215 -5.00 -11.45 -18.18
N ASN A 216 -5.07 -12.09 -17.03
CA ASN A 216 -5.59 -11.48 -15.81
C ASN A 216 -4.48 -10.70 -15.10
N PHE A 217 -4.76 -9.45 -14.78
CA PHE A 217 -3.79 -8.56 -14.15
C PHE A 217 -4.31 -8.08 -12.81
N ASP A 218 -3.59 -8.41 -11.75
CA ASP A 218 -3.74 -7.68 -10.51
C ASP A 218 -3.12 -6.30 -10.65
N PHE A 219 -3.79 -5.26 -10.17
CA PHE A 219 -3.23 -3.93 -10.16
C PHE A 219 -3.47 -3.19 -8.84
N ASP A 220 -2.52 -2.34 -8.50
CA ASP A 220 -2.60 -1.38 -7.41
C ASP A 220 -2.17 -0.01 -7.97
N TYR A 221 -3.12 0.90 -8.09
CA TYR A 221 -2.89 2.24 -8.59
C TYR A 221 -3.19 3.28 -7.53
N THR A 222 -2.24 4.16 -7.27
CA THR A 222 -2.39 5.28 -6.33
C THR A 222 -2.15 6.61 -7.04
N LEU A 223 -3.12 7.51 -6.92
CA LEU A 223 -3.03 8.91 -7.29
C LEU A 223 -3.03 9.75 -6.02
N GLY A 224 -1.98 10.55 -5.82
CA GLY A 224 -1.84 11.45 -4.68
C GLY A 224 -1.67 12.91 -5.13
N ILE A 225 -2.19 13.84 -4.35
CA ILE A 225 -1.92 15.27 -4.47
C ILE A 225 -1.44 15.77 -3.10
N ASP A 226 -0.17 16.14 -3.03
CA ASP A 226 0.44 16.72 -1.84
C ASP A 226 0.48 18.25 -1.99
N MET A 227 -0.19 18.95 -1.08
CA MET A 227 -0.30 20.42 -1.06
C MET A 227 0.43 20.96 0.16
N LYS A 228 1.65 21.45 -0.03
CA LYS A 228 2.49 21.96 1.04
C LYS A 228 2.04 23.37 1.47
N VAL A 229 1.63 23.53 2.72
CA VAL A 229 1.29 24.83 3.31
C VAL A 229 2.54 25.51 3.87
N ASN A 230 3.35 24.77 4.64
CA ASN A 230 4.65 25.19 5.15
C ASN A 230 5.57 23.98 5.38
N ASN A 231 6.67 24.13 6.14
CA ASN A 231 7.63 23.05 6.37
C ASN A 231 7.08 21.89 7.21
N TYR A 232 5.99 22.08 7.92
CA TYR A 232 5.39 21.09 8.82
C TYR A 232 3.97 20.71 8.44
N LEU A 233 3.24 21.61 7.79
CA LEU A 233 1.82 21.48 7.49
C LEU A 233 1.61 21.23 6.01
N ALA A 234 0.85 20.20 5.67
CA ALA A 234 0.42 19.90 4.31
C ALA A 234 -1.03 19.43 4.30
N ALA A 235 -1.76 19.69 3.21
CA ALA A 235 -2.99 18.98 2.89
C ALA A 235 -2.66 17.86 1.90
N GLN A 236 -3.31 16.70 2.06
CA GLN A 236 -3.09 15.53 1.23
C GLN A 236 -4.42 14.99 0.74
N PHE A 237 -4.45 14.62 -0.53
CA PHE A 237 -5.54 13.89 -1.15
C PHE A 237 -4.97 12.65 -1.82
N GLU A 238 -5.55 11.48 -1.57
CA GLU A 238 -5.12 10.22 -2.15
C GLU A 238 -6.33 9.40 -2.60
N ILE A 239 -6.24 8.83 -3.78
CA ILE A 239 -7.14 7.79 -4.27
C ILE A 239 -6.28 6.55 -4.56
N GLN A 240 -6.68 5.40 -4.04
CA GLN A 240 -6.10 4.10 -4.35
C GLN A 240 -7.16 3.20 -4.94
N LEU A 241 -6.81 2.55 -6.05
CA LEU A 241 -7.62 1.53 -6.73
C LEU A 241 -6.84 0.23 -6.71
N VAL A 242 -7.43 -0.83 -6.17
CA VAL A 242 -6.83 -2.17 -6.11
C VAL A 242 -7.77 -3.17 -6.78
N TYR A 243 -7.22 -4.00 -7.62
CA TYR A 243 -7.88 -5.18 -8.16
C TYR A 243 -6.97 -6.38 -7.97
N ASP A 244 -7.49 -7.43 -7.36
CA ASP A 244 -6.85 -8.73 -7.16
C ASP A 244 -7.97 -9.77 -7.26
N ASP A 245 -7.95 -10.57 -8.32
CA ASP A 245 -8.99 -11.55 -8.62
C ASP A 245 -9.00 -12.72 -7.62
N ASN A 246 -7.86 -13.01 -7.03
CA ASN A 246 -7.70 -14.07 -6.04
C ASN A 246 -8.15 -13.64 -4.63
N ALA A 247 -8.19 -12.34 -4.36
CA ALA A 247 -8.65 -11.80 -3.09
C ALA A 247 -10.12 -11.37 -3.16
N LEU A 248 -10.43 -10.48 -4.11
CA LEU A 248 -11.78 -10.00 -4.38
C LEU A 248 -11.84 -9.57 -5.85
N ALA A 249 -12.56 -10.33 -6.69
CA ALA A 249 -12.71 -10.05 -8.14
C ALA A 249 -13.55 -8.78 -8.42
N LYS A 250 -13.24 -7.69 -7.74
CA LYS A 250 -13.85 -6.36 -7.87
C LYS A 250 -12.82 -5.28 -7.60
N ILE A 251 -12.99 -4.12 -8.24
CA ILE A 251 -12.17 -2.95 -7.95
C ILE A 251 -12.51 -2.45 -6.54
N GLN A 252 -11.50 -2.41 -5.70
CA GLN A 252 -11.53 -1.83 -4.37
C GLN A 252 -11.04 -0.39 -4.46
N THR A 253 -11.75 0.55 -3.85
CA THR A 253 -11.41 1.97 -3.88
C THR A 253 -11.24 2.49 -2.47
N ARG A 254 -10.14 3.20 -2.23
CA ARG A 254 -9.90 3.95 -0.99
C ARG A 254 -9.63 5.41 -1.34
N GLN A 255 -10.26 6.32 -0.62
CA GLN A 255 -10.02 7.75 -0.73
C GLN A 255 -9.67 8.32 0.64
N VAL A 256 -8.66 9.16 0.69
CA VAL A 256 -8.22 9.85 1.91
C VAL A 256 -8.00 11.31 1.57
N PHE A 257 -8.60 12.19 2.35
CA PHE A 257 -8.34 13.63 2.33
C PHE A 257 -8.15 14.12 3.76
N GLY A 258 -7.16 14.93 3.99
CA GLY A 258 -6.94 15.47 5.32
C GLY A 258 -5.76 16.45 5.39
N VAL A 259 -5.57 17.01 6.57
CA VAL A 259 -4.44 17.86 6.89
C VAL A 259 -3.43 17.04 7.68
N SER A 260 -2.18 17.10 7.27
CA SER A 260 -1.08 16.40 7.92
C SER A 260 -0.09 17.37 8.54
N ILE A 261 0.39 16.99 9.72
CA ILE A 261 1.55 17.61 10.37
C ILE A 261 2.70 16.60 10.24
N GLY A 262 3.84 17.04 9.71
CA GLY A 262 4.96 16.14 9.43
C GLY A 262 6.31 16.78 9.62
N PHE A 263 7.30 15.91 9.77
CA PHE A 263 8.71 16.26 9.89
C PHE A 263 9.53 15.41 8.91
N SER A 264 10.42 16.07 8.16
CA SER A 264 11.36 15.40 7.23
C SER A 264 12.78 15.51 7.77
N PHE A 265 13.59 14.45 7.66
CA PHE A 265 14.95 14.35 8.20
C PHE A 265 15.87 13.55 7.27
#